data_62144d94c2bd7fb10c36bd40a19bb533
#
_entry.id   62144d94c2bd7fb10c36bd40a19bb533
#
_cell.length_a   1.000
_cell.length_b   1.000
_cell.length_c   1.000
_cell.angle_alpha   90.00
_cell.angle_beta   90.00
_cell.angle_gamma   90.00
#
_symmetry.space_group_name_H-M   'P 1'
#
loop_
_entity.id
_entity.type
_entity.pdbx_description
1 polymer ?
#
loop_
_entity_poly.entity_id
_entity_poly.type
_entity_poly.pdbx_seq_one_letter_code
_entity_poly.pdbx_strand_id
1 'polypeptide(L)'
;MSCTKEVVLPVDRDEAWAAVSDASALEAWLAERVELELRPGGDASFTLAGGEERRGMVEEVAPGERLTFWWWPAGGDGSRVTFELAPAVGGTRVRVTETPAGPTALATPVAAFAFA
;
A
#
# COMPACT_ATOMS: atom_id res chain seq x y z
N MET A 1 -3.12 6.61 -15.50
CA MET A 1 -4.38 6.07 -14.98
C MET A 1 -4.18 5.58 -13.55
N SER A 2 -5.10 5.91 -12.65
CA SER A 2 -5.03 5.51 -11.25
C SER A 2 -6.08 4.49 -10.93
N CYS A 3 -5.81 3.64 -9.96
CA CYS A 3 -6.78 2.71 -9.40
C CYS A 3 -6.99 3.08 -7.94
N THR A 4 -8.25 3.23 -7.54
CA THR A 4 -8.59 3.59 -6.17
C THR A 4 -9.59 2.58 -5.62
N LYS A 5 -9.35 2.15 -4.39
CA LYS A 5 -10.28 1.29 -3.65
C LYS A 5 -10.47 1.84 -2.26
N GLU A 6 -11.66 1.65 -1.72
CA GLU A 6 -11.99 2.06 -0.36
C GLU A 6 -12.63 0.92 0.41
N VAL A 7 -12.33 0.87 1.69
CA VAL A 7 -12.97 -0.06 2.62
C VAL A 7 -13.13 0.64 3.95
N VAL A 8 -14.18 0.30 4.68
CA VAL A 8 -14.34 0.75 6.06
C VAL A 8 -14.01 -0.44 6.95
N LEU A 9 -12.96 -0.28 7.76
CA LEU A 9 -12.59 -1.29 8.74
C LEU A 9 -13.33 -1.01 10.04
N PRO A 10 -13.92 -2.03 10.68
CA PRO A 10 -14.66 -1.84 11.92
C PRO A 10 -13.73 -1.73 13.12
N VAL A 11 -12.75 -0.85 13.03
CA VAL A 11 -11.73 -0.64 14.04
C VAL A 11 -11.42 0.85 14.14
N ASP A 12 -10.78 1.27 15.23
CA ASP A 12 -10.39 2.66 15.38
C ASP A 12 -9.20 3.02 14.48
N ARG A 13 -8.85 4.30 14.48
CA ARG A 13 -7.77 4.81 13.63
C ARG A 13 -6.43 4.14 13.91
N ASP A 14 -6.12 3.89 15.18
CA ASP A 14 -4.83 3.30 15.54
C ASP A 14 -4.70 1.87 15.02
N GLU A 15 -5.76 1.09 15.15
CA GLU A 15 -5.76 -0.27 14.61
C GLU A 15 -5.75 -0.27 13.09
N ALA A 16 -6.47 0.66 12.47
CA ALA A 16 -6.46 0.79 11.00
C ALA A 16 -5.07 1.21 10.51
N TRP A 17 -4.42 2.11 11.23
CA TRP A 17 -3.05 2.52 10.89
C TRP A 17 -2.09 1.33 10.94
N ALA A 18 -2.18 0.52 12.00
CA ALA A 18 -1.35 -0.67 12.10
C ALA A 18 -1.60 -1.63 10.92
N ALA A 19 -2.83 -1.75 10.47
CA ALA A 19 -3.17 -2.64 9.36
C ALA A 19 -2.49 -2.24 8.04
N VAL A 20 -2.17 -0.96 7.84
CA VAL A 20 -1.57 -0.47 6.60
C VAL A 20 -0.11 -0.09 6.74
N SER A 21 0.44 -0.05 7.94
CA SER A 21 1.82 0.40 8.16
C SER A 21 2.72 -0.65 8.79
N ASP A 22 2.16 -1.68 9.40
CA ASP A 22 2.94 -2.74 10.01
C ASP A 22 3.20 -3.85 8.99
N ALA A 23 4.46 -4.24 8.83
CA ALA A 23 4.84 -5.26 7.85
C ALA A 23 4.09 -6.57 8.06
N SER A 24 3.97 -7.02 9.31
CA SER A 24 3.24 -8.25 9.60
C SER A 24 1.77 -8.17 9.23
N ALA A 25 1.15 -7.00 9.47
CA ALA A 25 -0.24 -6.80 9.12
C ALA A 25 -0.43 -6.75 7.60
N LEU A 26 0.50 -6.12 6.89
CA LEU A 26 0.45 -6.07 5.43
C LEU A 26 0.62 -7.46 4.81
N GLU A 27 1.33 -8.36 5.46
CA GLU A 27 1.46 -9.74 4.99
C GLU A 27 0.14 -10.49 5.04
N ALA A 28 -0.83 -9.99 5.77
CA ALA A 28 -2.14 -10.63 5.84
C ALA A 28 -3.01 -10.34 4.62
N TRP A 29 -2.73 -9.26 3.87
CA TRP A 29 -3.63 -8.88 2.78
C TRP A 29 -2.95 -8.27 1.54
N LEU A 30 -1.73 -7.76 1.65
CA LEU A 30 -1.07 -7.09 0.52
C LEU A 30 -0.09 -8.01 -0.21
N ALA A 31 0.72 -8.75 0.51
CA ALA A 31 1.77 -9.56 -0.07
C ALA A 31 2.10 -10.71 0.87
N GLU A 32 2.73 -11.76 0.34
CA GLU A 32 3.11 -12.91 1.17
C GLU A 32 4.22 -12.55 2.15
N ARG A 33 5.10 -11.63 1.75
CA ARG A 33 6.21 -11.19 2.58
C ARG A 33 6.42 -9.70 2.39
N VAL A 34 6.60 -8.98 3.49
CA VAL A 34 6.81 -7.53 3.48
C VAL A 34 7.95 -7.18 4.41
N GLU A 35 8.90 -6.41 3.91
CA GLU A 35 9.90 -5.73 4.71
C GLU A 35 9.73 -4.25 4.48
N LEU A 36 9.70 -3.46 5.54
CA LEU A 36 9.35 -2.05 5.43
C LEU A 36 10.03 -1.24 6.52
N GLU A 37 10.85 -0.29 6.11
CA GLU A 37 11.37 0.73 7.00
C GLU A 37 10.41 1.90 6.99
N LEU A 38 9.65 2.07 8.07
CA LEU A 38 8.56 3.03 8.14
C LEU A 38 9.08 4.43 8.45
N ARG A 39 9.73 5.02 7.47
CA ARG A 39 10.23 6.40 7.53
C ARG A 39 10.43 6.93 6.12
N PRO A 40 10.34 8.25 5.90
CA PRO A 40 10.61 8.81 4.58
C PRO A 40 12.01 8.41 4.11
N GLY A 41 12.10 7.94 2.88
CA GLY A 41 13.34 7.42 2.31
C GLY A 41 13.68 6.00 2.72
N GLY A 42 12.84 5.36 3.54
CA GLY A 42 13.09 3.99 3.98
C GLY A 42 12.91 2.99 2.86
N ASP A 43 13.65 1.88 2.93
CA ASP A 43 13.56 0.81 1.94
C ASP A 43 12.37 -0.09 2.22
N ALA A 44 11.82 -0.65 1.15
CA ALA A 44 10.75 -1.62 1.25
C ALA A 44 10.98 -2.75 0.26
N SER A 45 10.50 -3.94 0.60
CA SER A 45 10.48 -5.07 -0.31
C SER A 45 9.24 -5.90 -0.08
N PHE A 46 8.73 -6.47 -1.16
CA PHE A 46 7.47 -7.19 -1.15
C PHE A 46 7.61 -8.45 -1.99
N THR A 47 7.08 -9.56 -1.50
CA THR A 47 6.93 -10.77 -2.31
C THR A 47 5.43 -11.02 -2.45
N LEU A 48 4.92 -10.85 -3.65
CA LEU A 48 3.50 -11.01 -3.93
C LEU A 48 3.13 -12.48 -4.09
N ALA A 49 1.83 -12.75 -4.07
CA ALA A 49 1.33 -14.09 -4.34
C ALA A 49 1.84 -14.54 -5.71
N GLY A 50 2.34 -15.77 -5.78
CA GLY A 50 2.94 -16.28 -7.00
C GLY A 50 4.45 -16.05 -7.09
N GLY A 51 5.04 -15.38 -6.10
CA GLY A 51 6.48 -15.23 -6.01
C GLY A 51 7.04 -13.99 -6.69
N GLU A 52 6.20 -13.13 -7.23
CA GLU A 52 6.69 -11.88 -7.83
C GLU A 52 7.31 -11.00 -6.74
N GLU A 53 8.51 -10.51 -6.99
CA GLU A 53 9.19 -9.64 -6.04
C GLU A 53 9.15 -8.20 -6.51
N ARG A 54 8.94 -7.27 -5.56
CA ARG A 54 8.98 -5.84 -5.81
C ARG A 54 9.85 -5.16 -4.78
N ARG A 55 10.61 -4.20 -5.25
CA ARG A 55 11.35 -3.28 -4.39
C ARG A 55 10.55 -2.01 -4.24
N GLY A 56 10.82 -1.27 -3.18
CA GLY A 56 10.10 -0.02 -2.97
C GLY A 56 10.86 0.93 -2.08
N MET A 57 10.28 2.11 -1.94
CA MET A 57 10.81 3.16 -1.09
C MET A 57 9.64 3.94 -0.50
N VAL A 58 9.72 4.21 0.79
CA VAL A 58 8.72 5.01 1.48
C VAL A 58 8.93 6.47 1.14
N GLU A 59 7.86 7.15 0.72
CA GLU A 59 7.91 8.57 0.39
C GLU A 59 7.45 9.42 1.57
N GLU A 60 6.32 9.06 2.18
CA GLU A 60 5.72 9.86 3.24
C GLU A 60 5.11 8.98 4.31
N VAL A 61 5.30 9.37 5.57
CA VAL A 61 4.64 8.73 6.70
C VAL A 61 3.99 9.82 7.54
N ALA A 62 2.66 9.85 7.53
CA ALA A 62 1.87 10.72 8.41
C ALA A 62 1.07 9.80 9.33
N PRO A 63 1.58 9.47 10.53
CA PRO A 63 0.99 8.45 11.39
C PRO A 63 -0.51 8.66 11.63
N GLY A 64 -1.28 7.61 11.42
CA GLY A 64 -2.72 7.64 11.60
C GLY A 64 -3.49 8.31 10.46
N GLU A 65 -2.80 8.86 9.46
CA GLU A 65 -3.43 9.62 8.39
C GLU A 65 -3.08 9.11 7.00
N ARG A 66 -1.79 8.98 6.70
CA ARG A 66 -1.39 8.64 5.34
C ARG A 66 -0.03 7.96 5.29
N LEU A 67 0.08 6.97 4.42
CA LEU A 67 1.34 6.33 4.08
C LEU A 67 1.45 6.30 2.57
N THR A 68 2.54 6.82 2.03
CA THR A 68 2.82 6.80 0.60
C THR A 68 4.14 6.11 0.36
N PHE A 69 4.13 5.15 -0.57
CA PHE A 69 5.35 4.48 -0.96
C PHE A 69 5.34 4.21 -2.47
N TRP A 70 6.52 3.96 -3.01
CA TRP A 70 6.71 3.52 -4.38
C TRP A 70 7.08 2.06 -4.37
N TRP A 71 6.63 1.31 -5.34
CA TRP A 71 7.14 -0.03 -5.56
C TRP A 71 7.26 -0.31 -7.06
N TRP A 72 8.13 -1.23 -7.42
CA TRP A 72 8.38 -1.59 -8.82
C TRP A 72 8.83 -3.04 -8.91
N PRO A 73 8.41 -3.75 -9.99
CA PRO A 73 8.93 -5.08 -10.28
C PRO A 73 10.34 -4.97 -10.86
N ALA A 74 11.08 -6.07 -10.83
CA ALA A 74 12.41 -6.10 -11.43
C ALA A 74 12.31 -5.78 -12.93
N GLY A 75 13.06 -4.75 -13.36
CA GLY A 75 13.09 -4.35 -14.75
C GLY A 75 11.83 -3.65 -15.26
N GLY A 76 10.89 -3.30 -14.38
CA GLY A 76 9.64 -2.67 -14.78
C GLY A 76 9.45 -1.29 -14.18
N ASP A 77 8.44 -0.59 -14.68
CA ASP A 77 8.07 0.72 -14.16
C ASP A 77 7.37 0.58 -12.81
N GLY A 78 7.55 1.61 -11.99
CA GLY A 78 6.95 1.63 -10.67
C GLY A 78 5.56 2.20 -10.62
N SER A 79 4.98 2.11 -9.43
CA SER A 79 3.71 2.75 -9.10
C SER A 79 3.85 3.44 -7.76
N ARG A 80 3.11 4.52 -7.60
CA ARG A 80 2.99 5.23 -6.33
C ARG A 80 1.73 4.74 -5.64
N VAL A 81 1.88 4.27 -4.42
CA VAL A 81 0.76 3.74 -3.63
C VAL A 81 0.55 4.63 -2.43
N THR A 82 -0.69 5.04 -2.22
CA THR A 82 -1.06 5.88 -1.07
C THR A 82 -2.18 5.21 -0.30
N PHE A 83 -1.98 5.05 1.00
CA PHE A 83 -3.03 4.66 1.94
C PHE A 83 -3.45 5.91 2.70
N GLU A 84 -4.73 6.24 2.65
CA GLU A 84 -5.28 7.37 3.38
C GLU A 84 -6.37 6.89 4.33
N LEU A 85 -6.31 7.36 5.57
CA LEU A 85 -7.26 6.99 6.61
C LEU A 85 -8.14 8.18 6.94
N ALA A 86 -9.43 7.92 7.15
CA ALA A 86 -10.39 8.94 7.56
C ALA A 86 -11.44 8.31 8.46
N PRO A 87 -12.01 9.10 9.38
CA PRO A 87 -13.11 8.59 10.21
C PRO A 87 -14.29 8.22 9.33
N ALA A 88 -14.99 7.17 9.72
CA ALA A 88 -16.20 6.73 9.03
C ALA A 88 -17.19 6.16 10.04
N VAL A 89 -18.45 6.16 9.67
CA VAL A 89 -19.46 5.53 10.50
C VAL A 89 -19.14 4.04 10.62
N GLY A 90 -19.00 3.57 11.83
CA GLY A 90 -18.68 2.17 12.11
C GLY A 90 -17.19 1.85 12.10
N GLY A 91 -16.30 2.82 11.96
CA GLY A 91 -14.87 2.55 12.02
C GLY A 91 -14.01 3.58 11.30
N THR A 92 -13.05 3.08 10.55
CA THR A 92 -12.08 3.92 9.83
C THR A 92 -12.12 3.57 8.35
N ARG A 93 -12.25 4.58 7.50
CA ARG A 93 -12.17 4.40 6.05
C ARG A 93 -10.70 4.37 5.65
N VAL A 94 -10.36 3.36 4.88
CA VAL A 94 -9.03 3.26 4.25
C VAL A 94 -9.21 3.38 2.76
N ARG A 95 -8.57 4.38 2.17
CA ARG A 95 -8.54 4.55 0.73
C ARG A 95 -7.15 4.19 0.23
N VAL A 96 -7.10 3.31 -0.75
CA VAL A 96 -5.86 2.92 -1.39
C VAL A 96 -5.87 3.41 -2.82
N THR A 97 -4.85 4.18 -3.18
CA THR A 97 -4.70 4.68 -4.55
C THR A 97 -3.38 4.20 -5.10
N GLU A 98 -3.40 3.59 -6.28
CA GLU A 98 -2.19 3.24 -7.01
C GLU A 98 -2.15 4.02 -8.31
N THR A 99 -1.06 4.75 -8.52
CA THR A 99 -0.86 5.55 -9.74
C THR A 99 0.40 5.03 -10.42
N PRO A 100 0.26 4.39 -11.59
CA PRO A 100 1.43 3.95 -12.34
C PRO A 100 2.31 5.13 -12.76
N ALA A 101 3.62 4.92 -12.77
CA ALA A 101 4.59 5.90 -13.23
C ALA A 101 5.01 5.55 -14.65
N GLY A 102 5.41 6.57 -15.40
CA GLY A 102 5.97 6.40 -16.73
C GLY A 102 4.95 6.32 -17.86
N PRO A 103 5.44 6.39 -19.10
CA PRO A 103 4.58 6.42 -20.28
C PRO A 103 3.90 5.10 -20.58
N THR A 104 4.35 4.01 -19.97
CA THR A 104 3.72 2.71 -20.11
C THR A 104 2.65 2.47 -19.04
N ALA A 105 2.06 3.53 -18.56
CA ALA A 105 1.02 3.49 -17.54
C ALA A 105 -0.24 2.74 -17.99
N LEU A 106 -0.17 2.03 -19.08
CA LEU A 106 -1.22 1.11 -19.52
C LEU A 106 -1.18 -0.19 -18.72
N ALA A 107 -0.11 -0.42 -17.97
CA ALA A 107 -0.03 -1.58 -17.11
C ALA A 107 -1.16 -1.54 -16.11
N THR A 108 -1.88 -2.63 -16.00
CA THR A 108 -2.97 -2.74 -15.04
C THR A 108 -2.39 -2.63 -13.63
N PRO A 109 -2.96 -1.76 -12.79
CA PRO A 109 -2.54 -1.70 -11.40
C PRO A 109 -2.67 -3.08 -10.76
N VAL A 110 -1.78 -3.36 -9.82
CA VAL A 110 -1.72 -4.67 -9.20
C VAL A 110 -3.03 -4.98 -8.51
N ALA A 111 -3.54 -6.18 -8.75
CA ALA A 111 -4.74 -6.67 -8.11
C ALA A 111 -4.51 -7.05 -6.64
N ALA A 112 -3.36 -6.67 -6.08
CA ALA A 112 -3.02 -7.00 -4.70
C ALA A 112 -3.91 -6.32 -3.67
N PHE A 113 -4.64 -5.29 -4.05
CA PHE A 113 -5.54 -4.60 -3.13
C PHE A 113 -6.86 -5.36 -3.02
N ALA A 114 -6.79 -6.56 -2.56
CA ALA A 114 -7.96 -7.40 -2.38
C ALA A 114 -8.49 -7.22 -0.96
N PHE A 115 -9.16 -6.13 -0.73
CA PHE A 115 -9.93 -6.00 0.50
C PHE A 115 -11.13 -6.93 0.36
N ALA A 116 -11.26 -7.82 1.27
CA ALA A 116 -12.38 -8.76 1.29
C ALA A 116 -13.68 -8.05 1.59
#